data_3e6b7856e6d3ac02069675ef07f1a4d7
#
_entry.id   3e6b7856e6d3ac02069675ef07f1a4d7
#
_cell.length_a   1.000
_cell.length_b   1.000
_cell.length_c   1.000
_cell.angle_alpha   90.00
_cell.angle_beta   90.00
_cell.angle_gamma   90.00
#
_symmetry.space_group_name_H-M   'P 1'
#
loop_
_entity.id
_entity.type
_entity.pdbx_description
1 polymer ?
#
loop_
_entity_poly.entity_id
_entity_poly.type
_entity_poly.pdbx_seq_one_letter_code
_entity_poly.pdbx_strand_id
1 'polypeptide(L)'
;DVTIKVPKGLSLYINDVIVGDGYKSDASKNGNGSSDEYVIPYLFNGKNNIKVTGEFIEDYTTQLYAAHDEDTFTVGTYNAKYVNSKLEELKTQARTDVDAIINAVQAKKDYSAIADRVCKEEKKNIESAYKNIYDSYNDKYKTVSNLKISKFTASIADTSFRVDSDDGCPVIKVSIKLGYTYKIQYSGSDKANDKNNNNNSAYIYYKYEDGKWK
;
A
#
# COMPACT_ATOMS: atom_id res chain seq x y z
N ASP A 1 29.92 1.03 19.90
CA ASP A 1 28.46 1.13 19.65
C ASP A 1 28.12 0.37 18.38
N VAL A 2 26.99 -0.34 18.35
CA VAL A 2 26.47 -1.00 17.15
C VAL A 2 25.22 -0.27 16.70
N THR A 3 25.15 0.07 15.44
CA THR A 3 23.98 0.71 14.84
C THR A 3 23.09 -0.33 14.16
N ILE A 4 21.81 -0.39 14.54
CA ILE A 4 20.83 -1.28 13.90
C ILE A 4 19.73 -0.45 13.26
N LYS A 5 19.54 -0.65 11.93
CA LYS A 5 18.47 0.01 11.16
C LYS A 5 17.38 -0.98 10.88
N VAL A 6 16.14 -0.60 11.17
CA VAL A 6 14.93 -1.38 10.87
C VAL A 6 13.91 -0.51 10.14
N PRO A 7 13.02 -1.05 9.31
CA PRO A 7 11.94 -0.27 8.73
C PRO A 7 11.12 0.43 9.82
N LYS A 8 10.74 1.68 9.56
CA LYS A 8 10.05 2.52 10.55
C LYS A 8 8.75 1.89 11.02
N GLY A 9 8.46 2.06 12.31
CA GLY A 9 7.25 1.53 12.94
C GLY A 9 7.33 0.06 13.35
N LEU A 10 8.47 -0.61 13.16
CA LEU A 10 8.69 -1.97 13.64
C LEU A 10 9.42 -1.96 14.99
N SER A 11 9.14 -2.99 15.79
CA SER A 11 9.81 -3.19 17.09
C SER A 11 11.07 -4.04 16.92
N LEU A 12 12.17 -3.60 17.50
CA LEU A 12 13.45 -4.31 17.53
C LEU A 12 13.63 -5.03 18.85
N TYR A 13 14.06 -6.28 18.80
CA TYR A 13 14.51 -7.06 19.97
C TYR A 13 15.94 -7.56 19.75
N ILE A 14 16.73 -7.53 20.81
CA ILE A 14 18.06 -8.12 20.85
C ILE A 14 18.10 -9.12 22.01
N ASN A 15 18.43 -10.39 21.72
CA ASN A 15 18.45 -11.47 22.69
C ASN A 15 17.13 -11.52 23.51
N ASP A 16 15.98 -11.42 22.82
CA ASP A 16 14.62 -11.40 23.36
C ASP A 16 14.26 -10.18 24.22
N VAL A 17 15.12 -9.20 24.32
CA VAL A 17 14.87 -7.94 25.04
C VAL A 17 14.47 -6.87 24.03
N ILE A 18 13.32 -6.21 24.26
CA ILE A 18 12.87 -5.10 23.43
C ILE A 18 13.83 -3.90 23.57
N VAL A 19 14.20 -3.33 22.41
CA VAL A 19 15.02 -2.12 22.38
C VAL A 19 14.10 -0.90 22.42
N GLY A 20 14.18 -0.15 23.50
CA GLY A 20 13.33 1.03 23.71
C GLY A 20 13.76 2.23 22.86
N ASP A 21 12.84 3.19 22.71
CA ASP A 21 13.06 4.41 21.92
C ASP A 21 14.21 5.29 22.41
N GLY A 22 14.65 5.10 23.66
CA GLY A 22 15.84 5.78 24.21
C GLY A 22 17.12 5.53 23.40
N TYR A 23 17.18 4.39 22.70
CA TYR A 23 18.31 4.01 21.86
C TYR A 23 18.19 4.50 20.40
N LYS A 24 17.07 5.09 20.01
CA LYS A 24 16.92 5.68 18.66
C LYS A 24 17.88 6.86 18.49
N SER A 25 18.48 6.94 17.31
CA SER A 25 19.28 8.12 16.93
C SER A 25 18.40 9.38 16.89
N ASP A 26 19.02 10.55 16.97
CA ASP A 26 18.29 11.82 16.92
C ASP A 26 17.57 12.02 15.56
N ALA A 27 18.15 11.52 14.48
CA ALA A 27 17.52 11.54 13.17
C ALA A 27 16.20 10.73 13.17
N SER A 28 16.20 9.55 13.79
CA SER A 28 15.00 8.69 13.92
C SER A 28 13.95 9.29 14.85
N LYS A 29 14.37 9.90 15.96
CA LYS A 29 13.46 10.61 16.88
C LYS A 29 12.74 11.78 16.22
N ASN A 30 13.40 12.46 15.27
CA ASN A 30 12.82 13.56 14.50
C ASN A 30 11.84 13.12 13.40
N GLY A 31 11.64 11.80 13.23
CA GLY A 31 10.61 11.25 12.39
C GLY A 31 10.89 11.25 10.87
N ASN A 32 12.09 11.59 10.47
CA ASN A 32 12.47 11.60 9.05
C ASN A 32 12.95 10.21 8.57
N GLY A 33 12.61 9.87 7.32
CA GLY A 33 13.08 8.66 6.65
C GLY A 33 12.18 7.43 6.83
N SER A 34 12.51 6.38 6.09
CA SER A 34 11.77 5.09 6.05
C SER A 34 12.29 4.05 7.05
N SER A 35 13.26 4.38 7.87
CA SER A 35 13.86 3.47 8.84
C SER A 35 14.04 4.14 10.20
N ASP A 36 13.90 3.36 11.25
CA ASP A 36 14.38 3.70 12.59
C ASP A 36 15.80 3.18 12.76
N GLU A 37 16.67 4.00 13.30
CA GLU A 37 18.08 3.70 13.57
C GLU A 37 18.29 3.69 15.08
N TYR A 38 18.76 2.55 15.58
CA TYR A 38 19.06 2.34 17.00
C TYR A 38 20.59 2.29 17.20
N VAL A 39 21.10 3.07 18.13
CA VAL A 39 22.50 3.05 18.54
C VAL A 39 22.60 2.32 19.88
N ILE A 40 23.18 1.13 19.83
CA ILE A 40 23.26 0.22 20.98
C ILE A 40 24.67 0.29 21.55
N PRO A 41 24.85 0.96 22.70
CA PRO A 41 26.12 0.91 23.42
C PRO A 41 26.27 -0.46 24.11
N TYR A 42 27.48 -1.00 24.11
CA TYR A 42 27.82 -2.23 24.85
C TYR A 42 27.05 -3.48 24.43
N LEU A 43 26.78 -3.65 23.10
CA LEU A 43 26.25 -4.92 22.62
C LEU A 43 27.22 -6.05 22.94
N PHE A 44 26.65 -7.19 23.39
CA PHE A 44 27.46 -8.36 23.73
C PHE A 44 28.33 -8.78 22.53
N ASN A 45 29.65 -8.90 22.79
CA ASN A 45 30.58 -9.33 21.76
C ASN A 45 30.32 -10.80 21.40
N GLY A 46 30.08 -11.07 20.14
CA GLY A 46 29.70 -12.39 19.64
C GLY A 46 28.34 -12.42 18.96
N LYS A 47 27.66 -13.55 19.04
CA LYS A 47 26.36 -13.76 18.41
C LYS A 47 25.23 -13.14 19.25
N ASN A 48 24.47 -12.25 18.62
CA ASN A 48 23.26 -11.68 19.18
C ASN A 48 22.06 -12.06 18.30
N ASN A 49 20.98 -12.53 18.90
CA ASN A 49 19.74 -12.80 18.21
C ASN A 49 19.00 -11.49 17.98
N ILE A 50 18.72 -11.18 16.74
CA ILE A 50 17.92 -10.02 16.34
C ILE A 50 16.53 -10.51 15.93
N LYS A 51 15.50 -9.91 16.51
CA LYS A 51 14.11 -10.14 16.14
C LYS A 51 13.45 -8.81 15.84
N VAL A 52 12.71 -8.76 14.73
CA VAL A 52 11.91 -7.59 14.34
C VAL A 52 10.46 -8.03 14.20
N THR A 53 9.56 -7.27 14.82
CA THR A 53 8.12 -7.55 14.85
C THR A 53 7.31 -6.31 14.50
N GLY A 54 6.06 -6.51 14.06
CA GLY A 54 5.11 -5.44 13.80
C GLY A 54 3.74 -5.96 13.40
N GLU A 55 2.74 -5.11 13.47
CA GLU A 55 1.34 -5.49 13.16
C GLU A 55 1.17 -6.04 11.74
N PHE A 56 1.96 -5.54 10.80
CA PHE A 56 1.79 -5.82 9.37
C PHE A 56 2.73 -6.90 8.84
N ILE A 57 3.70 -7.35 9.63
CA ILE A 57 4.77 -8.22 9.15
C ILE A 57 4.76 -9.58 9.84
N GLU A 58 5.31 -10.58 9.15
CA GLU A 58 5.76 -11.80 9.79
C GLU A 58 6.99 -11.49 10.66
N ASP A 59 7.08 -12.11 11.83
CA ASP A 59 8.24 -11.96 12.70
C ASP A 59 9.51 -12.35 11.94
N TYR A 60 10.44 -11.43 11.84
CA TYR A 60 11.75 -11.68 11.22
C TYR A 60 12.80 -11.90 12.28
N THR A 61 13.55 -12.98 12.15
CA THR A 61 14.65 -13.32 13.05
C THR A 61 15.95 -13.56 12.30
N THR A 62 17.05 -13.09 12.85
CA THR A 62 18.39 -13.30 12.32
C THR A 62 19.42 -13.25 13.43
N GLN A 63 20.69 -13.46 13.08
CA GLN A 63 21.81 -13.32 14.01
C GLN A 63 22.74 -12.20 13.56
N LEU A 64 23.10 -11.34 14.48
CA LEU A 64 24.16 -10.34 14.32
C LEU A 64 25.39 -10.79 15.09
N TYR A 65 26.54 -10.81 14.42
CA TYR A 65 27.82 -11.04 15.04
C TYR A 65 28.52 -9.69 15.25
N ALA A 66 28.48 -9.20 16.47
CA ALA A 66 29.18 -7.97 16.83
C ALA A 66 30.66 -8.30 17.15
N ALA A 67 31.57 -7.85 16.29
CA ALA A 67 33.01 -8.09 16.43
C ALA A 67 33.79 -6.82 16.72
N HIS A 68 33.28 -5.66 16.31
CA HIS A 68 33.97 -4.36 16.43
C HIS A 68 32.99 -3.25 16.80
N ASP A 69 33.51 -2.20 17.40
CA ASP A 69 32.80 -0.94 17.59
C ASP A 69 32.50 -0.29 16.21
N GLU A 70 31.33 0.33 16.05
CA GLU A 70 30.88 1.04 14.85
C GLU A 70 30.29 0.15 13.72
N ASP A 71 29.99 -1.10 13.98
CA ASP A 71 29.28 -1.94 13.02
C ASP A 71 27.85 -1.40 12.78
N THR A 72 27.45 -1.34 11.51
CA THR A 72 26.08 -1.03 11.11
C THR A 72 25.41 -2.28 10.53
N PHE A 73 24.30 -2.68 11.14
CA PHE A 73 23.46 -3.78 10.66
C PHE A 73 22.12 -3.24 10.18
N THR A 74 21.70 -3.63 8.99
CA THR A 74 20.43 -3.18 8.43
C THR A 74 19.50 -4.36 8.20
N VAL A 75 18.35 -4.33 8.85
CA VAL A 75 17.21 -5.16 8.46
C VAL A 75 16.56 -4.45 7.28
N GLY A 76 16.87 -4.92 6.08
CA GLY A 76 16.33 -4.32 4.86
C GLY A 76 14.85 -4.63 4.64
N THR A 77 14.21 -3.86 3.78
CA THR A 77 12.81 -4.06 3.40
C THR A 77 12.54 -5.47 2.82
N TYR A 78 13.54 -6.11 2.23
CA TYR A 78 13.40 -7.48 1.72
C TYR A 78 13.33 -8.55 2.81
N ASN A 79 13.77 -8.24 4.02
CA ASN A 79 13.76 -9.15 5.15
C ASN A 79 12.41 -9.14 5.88
N ALA A 80 11.85 -7.96 6.10
CA ALA A 80 10.52 -7.81 6.65
C ALA A 80 9.46 -7.96 5.53
N LYS A 81 8.52 -8.88 5.71
CA LYS A 81 7.46 -9.16 4.73
C LYS A 81 6.10 -9.00 5.37
N TYR A 82 5.14 -8.50 4.60
CA TYR A 82 3.75 -8.45 5.04
C TYR A 82 3.20 -9.83 5.36
N VAL A 83 2.43 -9.93 6.44
CA VAL A 83 1.68 -11.16 6.75
C VAL A 83 0.64 -11.45 5.67
N ASN A 84 0.44 -12.73 5.37
CA ASN A 84 -0.45 -13.13 4.28
C ASN A 84 -1.89 -12.64 4.46
N SER A 85 -2.39 -12.57 5.70
CA SER A 85 -3.73 -12.05 6.00
C SER A 85 -3.93 -10.60 5.54
N LYS A 86 -2.91 -9.73 5.71
CA LYS A 86 -2.95 -8.35 5.23
C LYS A 86 -2.89 -8.26 3.70
N LEU A 87 -2.17 -9.17 3.05
CA LEU A 87 -2.13 -9.25 1.59
C LEU A 87 -3.49 -9.66 1.01
N GLU A 88 -4.20 -10.60 1.61
CA GLU A 88 -5.55 -11.00 1.19
C GLU A 88 -6.59 -9.91 1.46
N GLU A 89 -6.49 -9.22 2.60
CA GLU A 89 -7.30 -8.03 2.90
C GLU A 89 -7.17 -6.98 1.81
N LEU A 90 -5.94 -6.65 1.40
CA LEU A 90 -5.67 -5.67 0.35
C LEU A 90 -6.20 -6.07 -1.03
N LYS A 91 -6.11 -7.35 -1.40
CA LYS A 91 -6.71 -7.84 -2.64
C LYS A 91 -8.23 -7.68 -2.64
N THR A 92 -8.86 -7.94 -1.50
CA THR A 92 -10.31 -7.75 -1.31
C THR A 92 -10.67 -6.26 -1.34
N GLN A 93 -9.87 -5.41 -0.68
CA GLN A 93 -10.04 -3.97 -0.68
C GLN A 93 -9.95 -3.41 -2.12
N ALA A 94 -8.98 -3.86 -2.91
CA ALA A 94 -8.81 -3.42 -4.29
C ALA A 94 -10.07 -3.70 -5.14
N ARG A 95 -10.73 -4.84 -4.94
CA ARG A 95 -12.01 -5.13 -5.60
C ARG A 95 -13.10 -4.17 -5.13
N THR A 96 -13.20 -3.95 -3.84
CA THR A 96 -14.20 -3.07 -3.24
C THR A 96 -14.05 -1.62 -3.73
N ASP A 97 -12.82 -1.14 -3.88
CA ASP A 97 -12.54 0.22 -4.34
C ASP A 97 -12.88 0.40 -5.82
N VAL A 98 -12.55 -0.58 -6.65
CA VAL A 98 -12.94 -0.55 -8.07
C VAL A 98 -14.47 -0.60 -8.22
N ASP A 99 -15.17 -1.43 -7.45
CA ASP A 99 -16.63 -1.47 -7.44
C ASP A 99 -17.24 -0.13 -6.98
N ALA A 100 -16.64 0.52 -5.96
CA ALA A 100 -17.08 1.82 -5.48
C ALA A 100 -16.96 2.92 -6.55
N ILE A 101 -15.85 2.95 -7.28
CA ILE A 101 -15.62 3.89 -8.40
C ILE A 101 -16.70 3.67 -9.47
N ILE A 102 -16.89 2.43 -9.92
CA ILE A 102 -17.88 2.10 -10.96
C ILE A 102 -19.29 2.46 -10.53
N ASN A 103 -19.67 2.14 -9.30
CA ASN A 103 -20.99 2.45 -8.77
C ASN A 103 -21.22 3.96 -8.64
N ALA A 104 -20.21 4.72 -8.22
CA ALA A 104 -20.30 6.18 -8.12
C ALA A 104 -20.47 6.82 -9.51
N VAL A 105 -19.71 6.37 -10.51
CA VAL A 105 -19.83 6.85 -11.91
C VAL A 105 -21.20 6.55 -12.48
N GLN A 106 -21.72 5.32 -12.30
CA GLN A 106 -23.05 4.94 -12.78
C GLN A 106 -24.17 5.73 -12.11
N ALA A 107 -24.03 6.00 -10.82
CA ALA A 107 -24.97 6.79 -10.04
C ALA A 107 -24.82 8.31 -10.26
N LYS A 108 -23.94 8.74 -11.18
CA LYS A 108 -23.63 10.13 -11.49
C LYS A 108 -23.24 10.95 -10.26
N LYS A 109 -22.53 10.32 -9.33
CA LYS A 109 -21.99 10.98 -8.14
C LYS A 109 -20.67 11.65 -8.48
N ASP A 110 -20.37 12.74 -7.83
CA ASP A 110 -19.07 13.40 -7.93
C ASP A 110 -17.98 12.64 -7.15
N TYR A 111 -16.75 13.12 -7.22
CA TYR A 111 -15.59 12.50 -6.57
C TYR A 111 -15.74 12.35 -5.05
N SER A 112 -16.52 13.20 -4.39
CA SER A 112 -16.70 13.14 -2.93
C SER A 112 -17.22 11.77 -2.45
N ALA A 113 -17.91 11.04 -3.33
CA ALA A 113 -18.44 9.71 -3.03
C ALA A 113 -17.35 8.63 -2.81
N ILE A 114 -16.12 8.89 -3.23
CA ILE A 114 -14.99 7.97 -3.08
C ILE A 114 -13.78 8.60 -2.38
N ALA A 115 -13.82 9.88 -2.06
CA ALA A 115 -12.68 10.65 -1.57
C ALA A 115 -12.09 10.15 -0.23
N ASP A 116 -12.86 9.46 0.58
CA ASP A 116 -12.42 8.87 1.85
C ASP A 116 -11.62 7.57 1.69
N ARG A 117 -11.62 7.01 0.46
CA ARG A 117 -10.87 5.82 0.07
C ARG A 117 -9.48 6.13 -0.49
N VAL A 118 -9.16 7.41 -0.62
CA VAL A 118 -7.93 7.89 -1.26
C VAL A 118 -7.04 8.56 -0.22
N CYS A 119 -5.74 8.18 -0.21
CA CYS A 119 -4.76 8.82 0.66
C CYS A 119 -4.60 10.31 0.34
N LYS A 120 -4.16 11.08 1.34
CA LYS A 120 -4.17 12.56 1.26
C LYS A 120 -3.35 13.10 0.09
N GLU A 121 -2.20 12.48 -0.17
CA GLU A 121 -1.25 12.90 -1.20
C GLU A 121 -1.81 12.71 -2.62
N GLU A 122 -2.59 11.64 -2.83
CA GLU A 122 -3.10 11.26 -4.16
C GLU A 122 -4.47 11.86 -4.49
N LYS A 123 -5.12 12.57 -3.58
CA LYS A 123 -6.47 13.11 -3.79
C LYS A 123 -6.64 13.84 -5.10
N LYS A 124 -5.74 14.77 -5.44
CA LYS A 124 -5.83 15.57 -6.67
C LYS A 124 -5.68 14.71 -7.93
N ASN A 125 -4.75 13.75 -7.89
CA ASN A 125 -4.49 12.86 -9.02
C ASN A 125 -5.68 11.94 -9.28
N ILE A 126 -6.20 11.33 -8.22
CA ILE A 126 -7.35 10.43 -8.31
C ILE A 126 -8.64 11.18 -8.65
N GLU A 127 -8.84 12.39 -8.13
CA GLU A 127 -9.97 13.24 -8.51
C GLU A 127 -9.96 13.55 -10.02
N SER A 128 -8.81 13.90 -10.57
CA SER A 128 -8.66 14.13 -12.01
C SER A 128 -8.91 12.87 -12.83
N ALA A 129 -8.40 11.73 -12.38
CA ALA A 129 -8.64 10.44 -13.03
C ALA A 129 -10.12 10.03 -12.96
N TYR A 130 -10.74 10.21 -11.80
CA TYR A 130 -12.17 9.95 -11.61
C TYR A 130 -13.01 10.82 -12.56
N LYS A 131 -12.71 12.10 -12.63
CA LYS A 131 -13.40 13.03 -13.52
C LYS A 131 -13.33 12.59 -14.99
N ASN A 132 -12.18 12.15 -15.45
CA ASN A 132 -12.03 11.63 -16.82
C ASN A 132 -12.91 10.39 -17.09
N ILE A 133 -12.99 9.48 -16.12
CA ILE A 133 -13.88 8.30 -16.22
C ILE A 133 -15.34 8.76 -16.22
N TYR A 134 -15.70 9.65 -15.28
CA TYR A 134 -17.04 10.18 -15.14
C TYR A 134 -17.53 10.88 -16.41
N ASP A 135 -16.71 11.79 -16.98
CA ASP A 135 -17.02 12.52 -18.21
C ASP A 135 -17.16 11.57 -19.41
N SER A 136 -16.29 10.57 -19.50
CA SER A 136 -16.36 9.55 -20.56
C SER A 136 -17.63 8.70 -20.47
N TYR A 137 -18.11 8.41 -19.26
CA TYR A 137 -19.31 7.65 -19.03
C TYR A 137 -20.58 8.49 -19.24
N ASN A 138 -20.54 9.77 -18.83
CA ASN A 138 -21.68 10.69 -18.86
C ASN A 138 -21.62 11.70 -20.03
N ASP A 139 -21.04 11.30 -21.15
CA ASP A 139 -20.94 12.12 -22.35
C ASP A 139 -22.33 12.43 -22.97
N LYS A 140 -22.52 13.69 -23.40
CA LYS A 140 -23.79 14.13 -24.01
C LYS A 140 -24.12 13.51 -25.36
N TYR A 141 -23.11 12.96 -26.05
CA TYR A 141 -23.27 12.35 -27.39
C TYR A 141 -23.52 10.84 -27.34
N LYS A 142 -23.44 10.25 -26.17
CA LYS A 142 -23.66 8.82 -25.96
C LYS A 142 -24.22 8.53 -24.58
N THR A 143 -25.01 7.49 -24.48
CA THR A 143 -25.44 6.90 -23.21
C THR A 143 -24.67 5.62 -22.98
N VAL A 144 -23.95 5.54 -21.87
CA VAL A 144 -23.32 4.32 -21.39
C VAL A 144 -24.17 3.75 -20.25
N SER A 145 -24.47 2.46 -20.32
CA SER A 145 -25.29 1.78 -19.32
C SER A 145 -24.79 0.38 -19.04
N ASN A 146 -25.25 -0.24 -17.97
CA ASN A 146 -24.93 -1.61 -17.60
C ASN A 146 -23.42 -1.89 -17.47
N LEU A 147 -22.64 -0.92 -17.03
CA LEU A 147 -21.23 -1.12 -16.74
C LEU A 147 -21.06 -2.12 -15.60
N LYS A 148 -20.41 -3.23 -15.87
CA LYS A 148 -20.20 -4.33 -14.92
C LYS A 148 -18.80 -4.88 -15.05
N ILE A 149 -18.17 -5.20 -13.92
CA ILE A 149 -16.92 -5.96 -13.91
C ILE A 149 -17.24 -7.40 -14.28
N SER A 150 -16.67 -7.86 -15.39
CA SER A 150 -16.81 -9.23 -15.90
C SER A 150 -15.71 -10.15 -15.40
N LYS A 151 -14.51 -9.61 -15.16
CA LYS A 151 -13.35 -10.32 -14.59
C LYS A 151 -12.61 -9.39 -13.64
N PHE A 152 -12.08 -9.94 -12.57
CA PHE A 152 -11.20 -9.21 -11.65
C PHE A 152 -10.20 -10.17 -11.03
N THR A 153 -8.93 -9.80 -11.06
CA THR A 153 -7.88 -10.45 -10.29
C THR A 153 -6.99 -9.39 -9.68
N ALA A 154 -6.60 -9.59 -8.43
CA ALA A 154 -5.63 -8.78 -7.73
C ALA A 154 -4.44 -9.66 -7.33
N SER A 155 -3.24 -9.13 -7.47
CA SER A 155 -2.00 -9.81 -7.10
C SER A 155 -1.01 -8.82 -6.50
N ILE A 156 -0.17 -9.30 -5.60
CA ILE A 156 0.90 -8.55 -4.97
C ILE A 156 2.19 -9.33 -5.25
N ALA A 157 3.03 -8.79 -6.12
CA ALA A 157 4.27 -9.45 -6.53
C ALA A 157 5.40 -9.21 -5.53
N ASP A 158 5.47 -8.02 -4.94
CA ASP A 158 6.45 -7.66 -3.92
C ASP A 158 5.75 -7.59 -2.56
N THR A 159 6.03 -8.55 -1.70
CA THR A 159 5.48 -8.67 -0.35
C THR A 159 6.38 -8.02 0.71
N SER A 160 7.46 -7.36 0.30
CA SER A 160 8.36 -6.66 1.21
C SER A 160 7.65 -5.52 1.92
N PHE A 161 7.85 -5.44 3.23
CA PHE A 161 7.30 -4.34 4.02
C PHE A 161 8.01 -3.04 3.66
N ARG A 162 7.24 -2.05 3.28
CA ARG A 162 7.71 -0.72 2.94
C ARG A 162 6.91 0.32 3.69
N VAL A 163 7.53 1.45 3.95
CA VAL A 163 6.88 2.62 4.51
C VAL A 163 7.18 3.85 3.66
N ASP A 164 6.26 4.77 3.66
CA ASP A 164 6.43 6.09 3.06
C ASP A 164 7.55 6.85 3.78
N SER A 165 8.43 7.55 3.03
CA SER A 165 9.57 8.26 3.58
C SER A 165 9.18 9.52 4.36
N ASP A 166 8.01 10.09 4.07
CA ASP A 166 7.62 11.38 4.63
C ASP A 166 6.95 11.23 6.00
N ASP A 167 6.11 10.19 6.16
CA ASP A 167 5.36 9.99 7.40
C ASP A 167 5.54 8.61 8.05
N GLY A 168 6.24 7.68 7.36
CA GLY A 168 6.49 6.33 7.88
C GLY A 168 5.27 5.41 7.85
N CYS A 169 4.20 5.78 7.16
CA CYS A 169 3.04 4.93 7.02
C CYS A 169 3.31 3.73 6.11
N PRO A 170 2.81 2.53 6.43
CA PRO A 170 2.93 1.36 5.56
C PRO A 170 2.37 1.61 4.16
N VAL A 171 3.11 1.20 3.11
CA VAL A 171 2.72 1.34 1.71
C VAL A 171 2.90 0.06 0.93
N ILE A 172 1.98 -0.25 0.05
CA ILE A 172 2.04 -1.45 -0.79
C ILE A 172 1.38 -1.23 -2.16
N LYS A 173 1.91 -1.92 -3.16
CA LYS A 173 1.43 -1.89 -4.54
C LYS A 173 0.65 -3.16 -4.85
N VAL A 174 -0.61 -3.01 -5.26
CA VAL A 174 -1.47 -4.09 -5.74
C VAL A 174 -1.61 -4.00 -7.26
N SER A 175 -1.30 -5.07 -7.96
CA SER A 175 -1.55 -5.20 -9.39
C SER A 175 -2.96 -5.73 -9.61
N ILE A 176 -3.74 -5.06 -10.42
CA ILE A 176 -5.08 -5.52 -10.80
C ILE A 176 -5.17 -5.79 -12.29
N LYS A 177 -5.93 -6.84 -12.64
CA LYS A 177 -6.38 -7.08 -14.01
C LYS A 177 -7.89 -7.13 -13.97
N LEU A 178 -8.53 -6.33 -14.82
CA LEU A 178 -9.98 -6.29 -14.88
C LEU A 178 -10.51 -6.34 -16.31
N GLY A 179 -11.62 -7.02 -16.47
CA GLY A 179 -12.48 -6.93 -17.61
C GLY A 179 -13.80 -6.28 -17.22
N TYR A 180 -14.41 -5.56 -18.14
CA TYR A 180 -15.71 -4.97 -17.91
C TYR A 180 -16.57 -5.01 -19.18
N THR A 181 -17.89 -5.05 -19.00
CA THR A 181 -18.88 -5.00 -20.07
C THR A 181 -19.77 -3.79 -19.84
N TYR A 182 -20.25 -3.21 -20.92
CA TYR A 182 -21.20 -2.09 -20.89
C TYR A 182 -21.99 -2.01 -22.18
N LYS A 183 -23.09 -1.28 -22.16
CA LYS A 183 -23.84 -0.92 -23.38
C LYS A 183 -23.57 0.54 -23.72
N ILE A 184 -23.39 0.83 -25.00
CA ILE A 184 -23.25 2.18 -25.52
C ILE A 184 -24.32 2.44 -26.60
N GLN A 185 -25.02 3.56 -26.45
CA GLN A 185 -25.95 4.07 -27.42
C GLN A 185 -25.55 5.50 -27.81
N TYR A 186 -25.31 5.73 -29.07
CA TYR A 186 -24.98 7.07 -29.56
C TYR A 186 -26.23 7.91 -29.76
N SER A 187 -26.10 9.21 -29.59
CA SER A 187 -27.18 10.17 -29.83
C SER A 187 -27.67 10.05 -31.29
N GLY A 188 -28.98 9.93 -31.47
CA GLY A 188 -29.60 9.71 -32.80
C GLY A 188 -29.60 8.25 -33.28
N SER A 189 -29.19 7.30 -32.45
CA SER A 189 -29.28 5.85 -32.76
C SER A 189 -30.30 5.18 -31.83
N ASP A 190 -31.18 4.38 -32.43
CA ASP A 190 -32.15 3.56 -31.67
C ASP A 190 -31.54 2.26 -31.13
N LYS A 191 -30.29 1.96 -31.50
CA LYS A 191 -29.61 0.72 -31.09
C LYS A 191 -28.50 0.97 -30.09
N ALA A 192 -28.57 0.24 -28.97
CA ALA A 192 -27.45 0.11 -28.03
C ALA A 192 -26.55 -1.06 -28.47
N ASN A 193 -25.25 -0.84 -28.41
CA ASN A 193 -24.25 -1.85 -28.73
C ASN A 193 -23.57 -2.35 -27.46
N ASP A 194 -23.43 -3.67 -27.33
CA ASP A 194 -22.64 -4.30 -26.26
C ASP A 194 -21.15 -4.10 -26.53
N LYS A 195 -20.44 -3.73 -25.49
CA LYS A 195 -18.98 -3.59 -25.47
C LYS A 195 -18.40 -4.46 -24.38
N ASN A 196 -17.28 -5.08 -24.71
CA ASN A 196 -16.53 -5.94 -23.81
C ASN A 196 -15.05 -5.56 -23.86
N ASN A 197 -14.48 -5.27 -22.73
CA ASN A 197 -13.05 -5.01 -22.58
C ASN A 197 -12.48 -5.97 -21.53
N ASN A 198 -11.62 -6.91 -21.95
CA ASN A 198 -11.22 -8.05 -21.13
C ASN A 198 -9.80 -7.99 -20.58
N ASN A 199 -8.99 -6.99 -20.94
CA ASN A 199 -7.55 -7.00 -20.65
C ASN A 199 -7.01 -5.65 -20.18
N ASN A 200 -7.65 -5.05 -19.19
CA ASN A 200 -7.07 -3.86 -18.56
C ASN A 200 -6.21 -4.29 -17.39
N SER A 201 -5.03 -3.71 -17.31
CA SER A 201 -4.14 -3.86 -16.16
C SER A 201 -3.85 -2.49 -15.57
N ALA A 202 -3.87 -2.42 -14.25
CA ALA A 202 -3.54 -1.21 -13.51
C ALA A 202 -2.84 -1.56 -12.20
N TYR A 203 -2.32 -0.56 -11.54
CA TYR A 203 -1.77 -0.67 -10.20
C TYR A 203 -2.53 0.26 -9.27
N ILE A 204 -2.76 -0.21 -8.05
CA ILE A 204 -3.28 0.59 -6.96
C ILE A 204 -2.18 0.63 -5.91
N TYR A 205 -1.80 1.83 -5.48
CA TYR A 205 -0.88 2.05 -4.37
C TYR A 205 -1.71 2.32 -3.14
N TYR A 206 -1.56 1.48 -2.14
CA TYR A 206 -2.21 1.65 -0.86
C TYR A 206 -1.25 2.21 0.16
N LYS A 207 -1.74 3.13 0.98
CA LYS A 207 -1.10 3.68 2.16
C LYS A 207 -2.00 3.44 3.37
N TYR A 208 -1.42 3.04 4.48
CA TYR A 208 -2.19 2.85 5.71
C TYR A 208 -2.26 4.15 6.48
N GLU A 209 -3.41 4.81 6.44
CA GLU A 209 -3.68 6.09 7.08
C GLU A 209 -4.96 6.02 7.91
N ASP A 210 -4.97 6.67 9.07
CA ASP A 210 -6.15 6.77 9.95
C ASP A 210 -6.77 5.40 10.28
N GLY A 211 -5.93 4.38 10.46
CA GLY A 211 -6.36 3.02 10.81
C GLY A 211 -6.92 2.19 9.66
N LYS A 212 -6.76 2.61 8.42
CA LYS A 212 -7.24 1.88 7.22
C LYS A 212 -6.34 2.06 6.01
N TRP A 213 -6.40 1.13 5.08
CA TRP A 213 -5.81 1.25 3.76
C TRP A 213 -6.62 2.22 2.88
N LYS A 214 -5.92 3.16 2.25
CA LYS A 214 -6.49 4.15 1.33
C LYS A 214 -5.71 4.21 0.02
#